data_8dbbe049166ad18747a7e71c5a2c1709
#
_entry.id   8dbbe049166ad18747a7e71c5a2c1709
#
_cell.length_a   1.000
_cell.length_b   1.000
_cell.length_c   1.000
_cell.angle_alpha   90.00
_cell.angle_beta   90.00
_cell.angle_gamma   90.00
#
_symmetry.space_group_name_H-M   'P 1'
#
loop_
_entity.id
_entity.type
_entity.pdbx_description
1 polymer ?
#
loop_
_entity_poly.entity_id
_entity_poly.type
_entity_poly.pdbx_seq_one_letter_code
_entity_poly.pdbx_strand_id
1 'polypeptide(L)'
;RTWKGAQGLAEDVRYYGKWMRDEAEKRIGHLYPKIEITAEMAKERPDLKPYVGKKLTVIAWLWARTVKSPNPAFANVDVPLASTFMLSTKAGKEAYVEPVIENGGYRFTIKMGKPKHFEVIKNGTKLARGANFRCLMSGTPITGDYIRSEGKAGRMGARLMAMVAEGERGRVYFAPTSEHEEMPKAVRPAWKPEMKVPTPCHDVDRLPMYGMPTWGDAFTKRQLVALTTFSDLVQGAREQLLHDALAAGLSNDSKPLCDGCEEATAYAEAVSVYLGMAIGRCANYWSSFTPWGGDFIVQTFGRQAIPMVWDYAEGNPLSNSTGNWTGALDWIERVILNALPALQESTAVQSDAQFQVISSYKVVSTDPPYYDNIGYADLSDFFYVWLRHSLRSVYHDLFATLVSPKSEELVASPYRHGSREKAETFFLNGMTQAMHRLAEQSHPAFPVTIYYAFKQSESDSIN
;
A
#
# COMPACT_ATOMS: atom_id res chain seq x y z
N ARG A 1 17.22 21.70 -25.46
CA ARG A 1 15.85 21.32 -25.88
C ARG A 1 14.86 22.31 -25.30
N THR A 2 13.95 22.82 -26.12
CA THR A 2 12.80 23.64 -25.64
C THR A 2 11.66 22.69 -25.31
N TRP A 3 11.28 22.64 -24.03
CA TRP A 3 10.15 21.87 -23.55
C TRP A 3 8.85 22.68 -23.67
N LYS A 4 7.73 22.01 -24.00
CA LYS A 4 6.41 22.63 -24.04
C LYS A 4 5.65 22.32 -22.74
N GLY A 5 5.15 23.37 -22.06
CA GLY A 5 4.39 23.19 -20.81
C GLY A 5 5.16 22.41 -19.77
N ALA A 6 4.53 21.43 -19.13
CA ALA A 6 5.11 20.63 -18.05
C ALA A 6 6.02 19.47 -18.50
N GLN A 7 6.36 19.37 -19.81
CA GLN A 7 7.19 18.28 -20.32
C GLN A 7 8.56 18.19 -19.67
N GLY A 8 9.20 19.33 -19.37
CA GLY A 8 10.51 19.36 -18.69
C GLY A 8 10.42 18.74 -17.31
N LEU A 9 9.44 19.17 -16.51
CA LEU A 9 9.18 18.61 -15.17
C LEU A 9 8.92 17.10 -15.21
N ALA A 10 8.08 16.63 -16.14
CA ALA A 10 7.79 15.21 -16.29
C ALA A 10 9.04 14.38 -16.63
N GLU A 11 9.90 14.90 -17.53
CA GLU A 11 11.16 14.25 -17.89
C GLU A 11 12.15 14.23 -16.71
N ASP A 12 12.22 15.29 -15.89
CA ASP A 12 13.09 15.32 -14.73
C ASP A 12 12.61 14.35 -13.65
N VAL A 13 11.32 14.29 -13.38
CA VAL A 13 10.74 13.27 -12.48
C VAL A 13 11.09 11.85 -12.97
N ARG A 14 10.98 11.58 -14.27
CA ARG A 14 11.34 10.28 -14.86
C ARG A 14 12.84 10.00 -14.75
N TYR A 15 13.67 10.99 -15.03
CA TYR A 15 15.13 10.85 -15.00
C TYR A 15 15.67 10.58 -13.59
N TYR A 16 15.30 11.41 -12.62
CA TYR A 16 15.73 11.22 -11.22
C TYR A 16 15.04 10.03 -10.56
N GLY A 17 13.82 9.72 -10.94
CA GLY A 17 13.15 8.49 -10.52
C GLY A 17 13.86 7.22 -11.05
N LYS A 18 14.37 7.25 -12.27
CA LYS A 18 15.23 6.18 -12.79
C LYS A 18 16.55 6.08 -12.03
N TRP A 19 17.18 7.20 -11.76
CA TRP A 19 18.38 7.25 -10.93
C TRP A 19 18.14 6.62 -9.55
N MET A 20 17.01 6.94 -8.89
CA MET A 20 16.62 6.32 -7.62
C MET A 20 16.48 4.80 -7.75
N ARG A 21 15.87 4.32 -8.84
CA ARG A 21 15.77 2.87 -9.10
C ARG A 21 17.13 2.21 -9.20
N ASP A 22 18.02 2.80 -9.97
CA ASP A 22 19.36 2.25 -10.23
C ASP A 22 20.21 2.26 -8.92
N GLU A 23 20.08 3.29 -8.08
CA GLU A 23 20.70 3.35 -6.75
C GLU A 23 20.06 2.35 -5.77
N ALA A 24 18.73 2.21 -5.78
CA ALA A 24 18.05 1.20 -4.97
C ALA A 24 18.48 -0.23 -5.37
N GLU A 25 18.61 -0.53 -6.66
CA GLU A 25 19.09 -1.84 -7.14
C GLU A 25 20.49 -2.17 -6.61
N LYS A 26 21.41 -1.19 -6.57
CA LYS A 26 22.75 -1.35 -5.96
C LYS A 26 22.67 -1.67 -4.46
N ARG A 27 21.77 -0.99 -3.73
CA ARG A 27 21.66 -1.12 -2.26
C ARG A 27 20.92 -2.37 -1.83
N ILE A 28 19.79 -2.66 -2.47
CA ILE A 28 18.84 -3.70 -2.03
C ILE A 28 18.53 -4.77 -3.08
N GLY A 29 19.11 -4.73 -4.28
CA GLY A 29 18.85 -5.71 -5.35
C GLY A 29 19.14 -7.16 -4.93
N HIS A 30 20.12 -7.38 -4.03
CA HIS A 30 20.43 -8.68 -3.46
C HIS A 30 19.29 -9.29 -2.63
N LEU A 31 18.32 -8.49 -2.18
CA LEU A 31 17.12 -8.97 -1.47
C LEU A 31 16.02 -9.50 -2.41
N TYR A 32 16.22 -9.37 -3.73
CA TYR A 32 15.27 -9.76 -4.76
C TYR A 32 15.90 -10.71 -5.78
N PRO A 33 16.34 -11.92 -5.34
CA PRO A 33 17.05 -12.85 -6.22
C PRO A 33 16.20 -13.32 -7.38
N LYS A 34 16.87 -13.57 -8.50
CA LYS A 34 16.29 -14.19 -9.69
C LYS A 34 16.31 -15.72 -9.53
N ILE A 35 15.42 -16.41 -10.23
CA ILE A 35 15.40 -17.87 -10.29
C ILE A 35 16.15 -18.32 -11.55
N GLU A 36 17.21 -19.08 -11.36
CA GLU A 36 17.91 -19.76 -12.44
C GLU A 36 17.19 -21.06 -12.79
N ILE A 37 16.84 -21.24 -14.07
CA ILE A 37 16.09 -22.41 -14.54
C ILE A 37 17.05 -23.49 -14.95
N THR A 38 17.06 -24.58 -14.20
CA THR A 38 17.93 -25.74 -14.46
C THR A 38 17.26 -26.75 -15.40
N ALA A 39 18.08 -27.64 -15.98
CA ALA A 39 17.57 -28.73 -16.80
C ALA A 39 16.75 -29.74 -15.98
N GLU A 40 17.10 -29.93 -14.69
CA GLU A 40 16.36 -30.79 -13.77
C GLU A 40 14.95 -30.26 -13.52
N MET A 41 14.82 -28.95 -13.27
CA MET A 41 13.50 -28.32 -13.13
C MET A 41 12.63 -28.53 -14.38
N ALA A 42 13.24 -28.45 -15.57
CA ALA A 42 12.52 -28.63 -16.83
C ALA A 42 12.15 -30.13 -17.14
N LYS A 43 12.79 -31.09 -16.49
CA LYS A 43 12.36 -32.51 -16.53
C LYS A 43 11.05 -32.71 -15.77
N GLU A 44 10.92 -32.14 -14.59
CA GLU A 44 9.72 -32.22 -13.75
C GLU A 44 8.59 -31.32 -14.27
N ARG A 45 8.95 -30.16 -14.83
CA ARG A 45 8.06 -29.11 -15.33
C ARG A 45 8.37 -28.77 -16.79
N PRO A 46 7.75 -29.50 -17.77
CA PRO A 46 8.02 -29.30 -19.20
C PRO A 46 7.76 -27.88 -19.71
N ASP A 47 6.90 -27.12 -19.05
CA ASP A 47 6.63 -25.70 -19.32
C ASP A 47 7.85 -24.79 -19.08
N LEU A 48 8.85 -25.25 -18.34
CA LEU A 48 10.10 -24.52 -18.08
C LEU A 48 11.16 -24.72 -19.18
N LYS A 49 10.99 -25.67 -20.11
CA LYS A 49 11.98 -25.95 -21.17
C LYS A 49 12.46 -24.73 -21.96
N PRO A 50 11.58 -23.74 -22.32
CA PRO A 50 12.03 -22.53 -23.05
C PRO A 50 12.94 -21.60 -22.23
N TYR A 51 13.02 -21.81 -20.91
CA TYR A 51 13.76 -20.96 -19.98
C TYR A 51 15.03 -21.58 -19.43
N VAL A 52 15.36 -22.82 -19.79
CA VAL A 52 16.57 -23.51 -19.30
C VAL A 52 17.82 -22.67 -19.55
N GLY A 53 18.64 -22.46 -18.53
CA GLY A 53 19.83 -21.60 -18.54
C GLY A 53 19.55 -20.10 -18.40
N LYS A 54 18.26 -19.68 -18.34
CA LYS A 54 17.89 -18.27 -18.11
C LYS A 54 17.66 -18.00 -16.63
N LYS A 55 17.91 -16.74 -16.21
CA LYS A 55 17.56 -16.22 -14.88
C LYS A 55 16.30 -15.38 -14.99
N LEU A 56 15.19 -15.89 -14.43
CA LEU A 56 13.91 -15.20 -14.46
C LEU A 56 13.78 -14.24 -13.27
N THR A 57 13.28 -13.03 -13.53
CA THR A 57 12.98 -12.05 -12.49
C THR A 57 11.73 -12.48 -11.73
N VAL A 58 11.87 -12.66 -10.41
CA VAL A 58 10.71 -12.87 -9.53
C VAL A 58 9.98 -11.54 -9.39
N ILE A 59 8.68 -11.53 -9.66
CA ILE A 59 7.82 -10.35 -9.56
C ILE A 59 7.05 -10.30 -8.25
N ALA A 60 6.77 -11.46 -7.64
CA ALA A 60 6.08 -11.57 -6.36
C ALA A 60 6.42 -12.87 -5.64
N TRP A 61 6.46 -12.79 -4.31
CA TRP A 61 6.46 -13.90 -3.36
C TRP A 61 5.09 -13.96 -2.69
N LEU A 62 4.42 -15.11 -2.80
CA LEU A 62 3.08 -15.31 -2.27
C LEU A 62 3.17 -16.03 -0.92
N TRP A 63 2.75 -15.36 0.13
CA TRP A 63 2.86 -15.80 1.51
C TRP A 63 1.49 -16.14 2.09
N ALA A 64 1.38 -17.17 2.91
CA ALA A 64 0.25 -17.37 3.81
C ALA A 64 0.67 -17.03 5.26
N ARG A 65 -0.16 -16.28 5.98
CA ARG A 65 0.01 -16.13 7.43
C ARG A 65 -0.18 -17.48 8.09
N THR A 66 0.49 -17.68 9.21
CA THR A 66 0.42 -18.96 9.95
C THR A 66 0.11 -18.72 11.42
N VAL A 67 -0.50 -19.73 12.03
CA VAL A 67 -0.61 -19.88 13.48
C VAL A 67 -0.22 -21.30 13.85
N LYS A 68 0.11 -21.55 15.13
CA LYS A 68 0.32 -22.92 15.60
C LYS A 68 -0.94 -23.75 15.41
N SER A 69 -0.79 -25.04 15.11
CA SER A 69 -1.94 -25.95 15.06
C SER A 69 -2.65 -26.00 16.41
N PRO A 70 -3.98 -25.86 16.47
CA PRO A 70 -4.72 -26.02 17.73
C PRO A 70 -4.80 -27.49 18.19
N ASN A 71 -4.42 -28.44 17.34
CA ASN A 71 -4.37 -29.86 17.68
C ASN A 71 -3.06 -30.19 18.40
N PRO A 72 -3.09 -30.71 19.64
CA PRO A 72 -1.89 -31.05 20.42
C PRO A 72 -0.89 -31.95 19.69
N ALA A 73 -1.37 -32.87 18.84
CA ALA A 73 -0.52 -33.76 18.06
C ALA A 73 0.37 -33.03 17.03
N PHE A 74 0.01 -31.79 16.67
CA PHE A 74 0.71 -30.94 15.72
C PHE A 74 1.03 -29.55 16.27
N ALA A 75 1.07 -29.39 17.59
CA ALA A 75 1.23 -28.07 18.25
C ALA A 75 2.51 -27.32 17.83
N ASN A 76 3.52 -28.03 17.36
CA ASN A 76 4.77 -27.43 16.88
C ASN A 76 4.70 -26.98 15.40
N VAL A 77 3.65 -27.32 14.66
CA VAL A 77 3.51 -27.00 13.23
C VAL A 77 2.83 -25.66 13.05
N ASP A 78 3.46 -24.77 12.30
CA ASP A 78 2.86 -23.52 11.84
C ASP A 78 1.96 -23.82 10.64
N VAL A 79 0.63 -23.77 10.83
CA VAL A 79 -0.34 -24.11 9.78
C VAL A 79 -0.82 -22.87 9.02
N PRO A 80 -0.96 -22.96 7.68
CA PRO A 80 -1.26 -21.81 6.85
C PRO A 80 -2.74 -21.42 6.93
N LEU A 81 -2.97 -20.10 6.95
CA LEU A 81 -4.28 -19.46 6.83
C LEU A 81 -4.43 -18.97 5.38
N ALA A 82 -4.70 -19.88 4.44
CA ALA A 82 -4.80 -19.53 3.02
C ALA A 82 -6.28 -19.40 2.61
N SER A 83 -6.64 -18.27 2.02
CA SER A 83 -7.98 -18.03 1.48
C SER A 83 -8.19 -18.79 0.18
N THR A 84 -7.12 -19.06 -0.56
CA THR A 84 -7.12 -19.84 -1.79
C THR A 84 -5.75 -20.46 -2.04
N PHE A 85 -5.71 -21.56 -2.74
CA PHE A 85 -4.50 -22.13 -3.34
C PHE A 85 -4.43 -21.88 -4.85
N MET A 86 -5.44 -21.22 -5.44
CA MET A 86 -5.39 -20.84 -6.85
C MET A 86 -4.38 -19.71 -7.10
N LEU A 87 -3.52 -19.91 -8.08
CA LEU A 87 -2.54 -18.91 -8.52
C LEU A 87 -2.98 -18.24 -9.82
N SER A 88 -3.62 -19.00 -10.73
CA SER A 88 -4.21 -18.49 -11.97
C SER A 88 -5.43 -19.32 -12.35
N THR A 89 -6.50 -18.61 -12.72
CA THR A 89 -7.72 -19.22 -13.28
C THR A 89 -7.84 -19.01 -14.80
N LYS A 90 -6.80 -18.43 -15.41
CA LYS A 90 -6.81 -18.12 -16.86
C LYS A 90 -6.82 -19.40 -17.66
N ALA A 91 -7.80 -19.54 -18.57
CA ALA A 91 -7.98 -20.73 -19.38
C ALA A 91 -6.70 -21.11 -20.17
N GLY A 92 -6.26 -22.35 -20.02
CA GLY A 92 -5.03 -22.88 -20.59
C GLY A 92 -3.74 -22.44 -19.87
N LYS A 93 -3.85 -21.68 -18.79
CA LYS A 93 -2.74 -21.23 -17.93
C LYS A 93 -3.10 -21.35 -16.46
N GLU A 94 -4.00 -22.27 -16.13
CA GLU A 94 -4.37 -22.54 -14.76
C GLU A 94 -3.15 -23.03 -13.98
N ALA A 95 -3.02 -22.52 -12.75
CA ALA A 95 -1.95 -22.92 -11.85
C ALA A 95 -2.43 -22.85 -10.40
N TYR A 96 -1.94 -23.74 -9.56
CA TYR A 96 -2.31 -23.77 -8.16
C TYR A 96 -1.22 -24.32 -7.26
N VAL A 97 -1.30 -23.99 -5.98
CA VAL A 97 -0.49 -24.57 -4.91
C VAL A 97 -1.11 -25.88 -4.48
N GLU A 98 -0.32 -26.93 -4.39
CA GLU A 98 -0.72 -28.21 -3.80
C GLU A 98 0.09 -28.45 -2.53
N PRO A 99 -0.55 -28.42 -1.34
CA PRO A 99 0.11 -28.81 -0.11
C PRO A 99 0.38 -30.31 -0.09
N VAL A 100 1.60 -30.70 0.26
CA VAL A 100 2.00 -32.10 0.46
C VAL A 100 2.34 -32.29 1.92
N ILE A 101 1.60 -33.18 2.60
CA ILE A 101 1.83 -33.52 4.01
C ILE A 101 2.79 -34.69 4.06
N GLU A 102 3.92 -34.50 4.74
CA GLU A 102 4.97 -35.50 4.88
C GLU A 102 5.79 -35.25 6.15
N ASN A 103 6.35 -36.29 6.72
CA ASN A 103 7.29 -36.22 7.86
C ASN A 103 6.79 -35.39 9.06
N GLY A 104 5.47 -35.44 9.36
CA GLY A 104 4.88 -34.67 10.45
C GLY A 104 4.77 -33.17 10.19
N GLY A 105 5.05 -32.72 8.98
CA GLY A 105 4.92 -31.33 8.50
C GLY A 105 4.26 -31.24 7.14
N TYR A 106 4.50 -30.15 6.43
CA TYR A 106 4.01 -29.98 5.06
C TYR A 106 4.98 -29.13 4.24
N ARG A 107 4.90 -29.26 2.92
CA ARG A 107 5.51 -28.35 1.95
C ARG A 107 4.52 -27.99 0.86
N PHE A 108 4.80 -26.91 0.13
CA PHE A 108 4.00 -26.49 -1.00
C PHE A 108 4.68 -26.90 -2.32
N THR A 109 3.88 -27.40 -3.25
CA THR A 109 4.27 -27.68 -4.63
C THR A 109 3.39 -26.92 -5.59
N ILE A 110 3.85 -26.73 -6.83
CA ILE A 110 3.09 -26.03 -7.86
C ILE A 110 2.63 -27.03 -8.90
N LYS A 111 1.35 -26.97 -9.23
CA LYS A 111 0.72 -27.74 -10.30
C LYS A 111 0.19 -26.84 -11.38
N MET A 112 0.40 -27.25 -12.63
CA MET A 112 -0.14 -26.58 -13.81
C MET A 112 -1.38 -27.31 -14.33
N GLY A 113 -2.35 -26.56 -14.86
CA GLY A 113 -3.62 -27.06 -15.36
C GLY A 113 -4.73 -27.05 -14.31
N LYS A 114 -5.88 -27.58 -14.70
CA LYS A 114 -7.08 -27.58 -13.84
C LYS A 114 -6.93 -28.53 -12.66
N PRO A 115 -7.23 -28.10 -11.41
CA PRO A 115 -7.17 -28.97 -10.26
C PRO A 115 -8.28 -30.02 -10.30
N LYS A 116 -7.95 -31.25 -9.87
CA LYS A 116 -8.95 -32.35 -9.76
C LYS A 116 -10.03 -32.04 -8.73
N HIS A 117 -9.69 -31.35 -7.64
CA HIS A 117 -10.57 -30.95 -6.55
C HIS A 117 -10.68 -29.44 -6.50
N PHE A 118 -11.35 -28.85 -7.50
CA PHE A 118 -11.39 -27.40 -7.70
C PHE A 118 -11.81 -26.62 -6.45
N GLU A 119 -12.91 -27.03 -5.79
CA GLU A 119 -13.42 -26.33 -4.61
C GLU A 119 -12.44 -26.35 -3.42
N VAL A 120 -11.67 -27.43 -3.24
CA VAL A 120 -10.65 -27.50 -2.20
C VAL A 120 -9.52 -26.53 -2.47
N ILE A 121 -9.04 -26.47 -3.70
CA ILE A 121 -7.98 -25.54 -4.11
C ILE A 121 -8.46 -24.09 -4.09
N LYS A 122 -9.67 -23.84 -4.57
CA LYS A 122 -10.28 -22.50 -4.58
C LYS A 122 -10.46 -21.92 -3.18
N ASN A 123 -10.85 -22.75 -2.21
CA ASN A 123 -11.10 -22.29 -0.85
C ASN A 123 -9.87 -22.40 0.07
N GLY A 124 -8.77 -23.00 -0.39
CA GLY A 124 -7.57 -23.15 0.43
C GLY A 124 -7.83 -23.86 1.76
N THR A 125 -7.45 -23.25 2.85
CA THR A 125 -7.77 -23.73 4.22
C THR A 125 -9.00 -23.04 4.81
N LYS A 126 -9.64 -22.11 4.11
CA LYS A 126 -10.77 -21.33 4.59
C LYS A 126 -12.04 -22.15 4.68
N LEU A 127 -12.77 -22.05 5.81
CA LEU A 127 -14.03 -22.77 6.05
C LEU A 127 -15.26 -21.93 5.72
N ALA A 128 -15.23 -20.62 6.06
CA ALA A 128 -16.39 -19.74 5.92
C ALA A 128 -15.94 -18.25 5.83
N ARG A 129 -16.92 -17.35 5.81
CA ARG A 129 -16.65 -15.91 5.94
C ARG A 129 -15.90 -15.59 7.25
N GLY A 130 -15.13 -14.51 7.26
CA GLY A 130 -14.35 -14.08 8.42
C GLY A 130 -13.04 -14.88 8.58
N ALA A 131 -12.56 -14.98 9.81
CA ALA A 131 -11.29 -15.63 10.16
C ALA A 131 -11.49 -17.07 10.63
N ASN A 132 -12.13 -17.90 9.81
CA ASN A 132 -12.39 -19.31 10.11
C ASN A 132 -11.66 -20.19 9.10
N PHE A 133 -10.71 -21.00 9.60
CA PHE A 133 -9.86 -21.85 8.78
C PHE A 133 -9.87 -23.30 9.30
N ARG A 134 -9.30 -24.18 8.52
CA ARG A 134 -9.07 -25.58 8.86
C ARG A 134 -7.58 -25.84 8.96
N CYS A 135 -7.16 -26.49 10.03
CA CYS A 135 -5.79 -26.97 10.17
C CYS A 135 -5.43 -27.92 9.02
N LEU A 136 -4.38 -27.57 8.28
CA LEU A 136 -3.92 -28.37 7.15
C LEU A 136 -3.51 -29.80 7.58
N MET A 137 -2.95 -29.95 8.80
CA MET A 137 -2.43 -31.22 9.30
C MET A 137 -3.52 -32.17 9.84
N SER A 138 -4.51 -31.62 10.55
CA SER A 138 -5.47 -32.45 11.31
C SER A 138 -6.91 -32.27 10.86
N GLY A 139 -7.22 -31.28 10.01
CA GLY A 139 -8.60 -30.93 9.66
C GLY A 139 -9.35 -30.17 10.76
N THR A 140 -8.79 -29.99 11.96
CA THR A 140 -9.42 -29.29 13.09
C THR A 140 -9.74 -27.84 12.71
N PRO A 141 -10.93 -27.29 13.08
CA PRO A 141 -11.25 -25.90 12.87
C PRO A 141 -10.30 -24.96 13.67
N ILE A 142 -9.93 -23.86 13.02
CA ILE A 142 -9.15 -22.75 13.61
C ILE A 142 -10.06 -21.55 13.63
N THR A 143 -10.49 -21.14 14.83
CA THR A 143 -11.46 -20.05 15.00
C THR A 143 -10.80 -18.68 14.94
N GLY A 144 -11.58 -17.65 14.62
CA GLY A 144 -11.09 -16.27 14.61
C GLY A 144 -10.56 -15.80 15.97
N ASP A 145 -11.15 -16.29 17.09
CA ASP A 145 -10.68 -15.97 18.44
C ASP A 145 -9.29 -16.55 18.71
N TYR A 146 -9.08 -17.81 18.31
CA TYR A 146 -7.76 -18.43 18.40
C TYR A 146 -6.72 -17.65 17.59
N ILE A 147 -7.05 -17.29 16.35
CA ILE A 147 -6.13 -16.53 15.48
C ILE A 147 -5.80 -15.16 16.09
N ARG A 148 -6.80 -14.46 16.64
CA ARG A 148 -6.57 -13.18 17.33
C ARG A 148 -5.68 -13.33 18.55
N SER A 149 -5.90 -14.39 19.34
CA SER A 149 -5.06 -14.70 20.50
C SER A 149 -3.61 -14.97 20.09
N GLU A 150 -3.39 -15.81 19.06
CA GLU A 150 -2.05 -16.08 18.54
C GLU A 150 -1.36 -14.81 18.00
N GLY A 151 -2.10 -13.99 17.25
CA GLY A 151 -1.60 -12.71 16.73
C GLY A 151 -1.18 -11.75 17.85
N LYS A 152 -2.06 -11.50 18.83
CA LYS A 152 -1.76 -10.63 19.97
C LYS A 152 -0.61 -11.13 20.86
N ALA A 153 -0.40 -12.43 20.89
CA ALA A 153 0.73 -13.07 21.59
C ALA A 153 2.03 -13.08 20.77
N GLY A 154 2.04 -12.48 19.56
CA GLY A 154 3.22 -12.43 18.68
C GLY A 154 3.60 -13.77 18.06
N ARG A 155 2.70 -14.76 18.02
CA ARG A 155 2.95 -16.10 17.47
C ARG A 155 2.41 -16.30 16.05
N MET A 156 1.80 -15.27 15.45
CA MET A 156 1.45 -15.31 14.03
C MET A 156 2.71 -15.18 13.18
N GLY A 157 2.92 -16.14 12.29
CA GLY A 157 4.04 -16.17 11.35
C GLY A 157 3.58 -16.05 9.89
N ALA A 158 4.47 -16.41 8.97
CA ALA A 158 4.18 -16.54 7.55
C ALA A 158 5.02 -17.66 6.91
N ARG A 159 4.45 -18.38 5.95
CA ARG A 159 5.10 -19.38 5.11
C ARG A 159 4.96 -18.98 3.64
N LEU A 160 6.04 -19.12 2.90
CA LEU A 160 6.04 -18.91 1.45
C LEU A 160 5.26 -20.04 0.77
N MET A 161 4.23 -19.70 -0.03
CA MET A 161 3.41 -20.67 -0.75
C MET A 161 3.87 -20.87 -2.19
N ALA A 162 4.26 -19.78 -2.84
CA ALA A 162 4.67 -19.79 -4.24
C ALA A 162 5.55 -18.57 -4.56
N MET A 163 6.33 -18.69 -5.62
CA MET A 163 7.00 -17.55 -6.25
C MET A 163 6.45 -17.37 -7.66
N VAL A 164 6.31 -16.12 -8.09
CA VAL A 164 5.84 -15.78 -9.42
C VAL A 164 6.94 -15.03 -10.15
N ALA A 165 7.35 -15.53 -11.30
CA ALA A 165 8.34 -14.88 -12.14
C ALA A 165 7.77 -14.41 -13.46
N GLU A 166 8.48 -13.48 -14.09
CA GLU A 166 8.16 -12.95 -15.40
C GLU A 166 8.64 -13.92 -16.48
N GLY A 167 7.71 -14.42 -17.29
CA GLY A 167 8.00 -15.26 -18.45
C GLY A 167 7.66 -14.55 -19.77
N GLU A 168 8.20 -15.02 -20.87
CA GLU A 168 7.99 -14.42 -22.22
C GLU A 168 6.52 -14.37 -22.65
N ARG A 169 5.71 -15.32 -22.18
CA ARG A 169 4.29 -15.46 -22.59
C ARG A 169 3.31 -15.38 -21.42
N GLY A 170 3.75 -14.82 -20.29
CA GLY A 170 2.93 -14.68 -19.08
C GLY A 170 3.69 -15.05 -17.81
N ARG A 171 2.96 -15.38 -16.74
CA ARG A 171 3.54 -15.68 -15.42
C ARG A 171 4.04 -17.13 -15.38
N VAL A 172 5.16 -17.33 -14.68
CA VAL A 172 5.74 -18.64 -14.38
C VAL A 172 5.73 -18.81 -12.88
N TYR A 173 5.18 -19.92 -12.40
CA TYR A 173 4.99 -20.19 -10.97
C TYR A 173 5.98 -21.24 -10.49
N PHE A 174 6.59 -21.01 -9.33
CA PHE A 174 7.58 -21.89 -8.72
C PHE A 174 7.20 -22.25 -7.29
N ALA A 175 7.56 -23.46 -6.88
CA ALA A 175 7.48 -23.87 -5.48
C ALA A 175 8.48 -23.06 -4.64
N PRO A 176 8.21 -22.85 -3.33
CA PRO A 176 9.15 -22.23 -2.42
C PRO A 176 10.52 -22.96 -2.39
N THR A 177 11.59 -22.16 -2.25
CA THR A 177 12.90 -22.66 -1.87
C THR A 177 13.29 -22.11 -0.50
N SER A 178 14.15 -22.80 0.23
CA SER A 178 14.63 -22.35 1.53
C SER A 178 15.27 -20.96 1.46
N GLU A 179 16.04 -20.68 0.40
CA GLU A 179 16.67 -19.39 0.18
C GLU A 179 15.62 -18.26 0.11
N HIS A 180 14.59 -18.43 -0.74
CA HIS A 180 13.55 -17.41 -0.94
C HIS A 180 12.61 -17.27 0.27
N GLU A 181 12.51 -18.28 1.12
CA GLU A 181 11.71 -18.21 2.34
C GLU A 181 12.47 -17.59 3.52
N GLU A 182 13.75 -17.92 3.69
CA GLU A 182 14.53 -17.51 4.87
C GLU A 182 15.17 -16.12 4.70
N MET A 183 15.60 -15.75 3.49
CA MET A 183 16.24 -14.46 3.26
C MET A 183 15.38 -13.26 3.73
N PRO A 184 14.08 -13.14 3.40
CA PRO A 184 13.28 -12.01 3.88
C PRO A 184 13.13 -11.97 5.40
N LYS A 185 13.18 -13.12 6.08
CA LYS A 185 13.10 -13.22 7.55
C LYS A 185 14.37 -12.71 8.22
N ALA A 186 15.53 -12.90 7.56
CA ALA A 186 16.84 -12.49 8.06
C ALA A 186 17.09 -10.97 7.93
N VAL A 187 16.36 -10.28 7.07
CA VAL A 187 16.48 -8.83 6.86
C VAL A 187 16.24 -8.05 8.14
N ARG A 188 17.00 -6.99 8.35
CA ARG A 188 16.87 -6.07 9.48
C ARG A 188 16.67 -4.65 8.94
N PRO A 189 15.43 -4.13 8.94
CA PRO A 189 15.19 -2.74 8.57
C PRO A 189 15.83 -1.82 9.62
N ALA A 190 16.48 -0.75 9.14
CA ALA A 190 17.09 0.26 10.01
C ALA A 190 16.02 1.12 10.71
N TRP A 191 14.86 1.26 10.09
CA TRP A 191 13.75 2.06 10.57
C TRP A 191 12.41 1.43 10.24
N LYS A 192 11.39 1.71 11.04
CA LYS A 192 9.97 1.41 10.75
C LYS A 192 9.07 2.48 11.37
N PRO A 193 7.88 2.73 10.81
CA PRO A 193 6.87 3.57 11.46
C PRO A 193 6.40 2.94 12.78
N GLU A 194 6.68 3.58 13.91
CA GLU A 194 6.32 3.08 15.25
C GLU A 194 4.99 3.65 15.79
N MET A 195 4.39 4.58 15.07
CA MET A 195 3.10 5.17 15.44
C MET A 195 2.03 4.10 15.50
N LYS A 196 1.23 4.15 16.58
CA LYS A 196 0.16 3.19 16.82
C LYS A 196 -0.96 3.34 15.80
N VAL A 197 -1.49 2.22 15.35
CA VAL A 197 -2.73 2.18 14.56
C VAL A 197 -3.91 2.49 15.50
N PRO A 198 -4.81 3.43 15.14
CA PRO A 198 -5.97 3.75 15.95
C PRO A 198 -6.85 2.53 16.23
N THR A 199 -7.29 2.39 17.51
CA THR A 199 -8.20 1.34 17.93
C THR A 199 -9.00 1.77 19.17
N PRO A 200 -10.34 1.54 19.21
CA PRO A 200 -11.14 0.92 18.15
C PRO A 200 -11.39 1.89 16.99
N CYS A 201 -11.05 1.49 15.78
CA CYS A 201 -11.36 2.22 14.55
C CYS A 201 -11.64 1.20 13.46
N HIS A 202 -12.90 1.08 13.04
CA HIS A 202 -13.39 0.03 12.14
C HIS A 202 -12.56 -0.11 10.85
N ASP A 203 -12.06 1.02 10.32
CA ASP A 203 -11.40 1.04 9.02
C ASP A 203 -9.96 0.49 9.06
N VAL A 204 -9.30 0.55 10.23
CA VAL A 204 -7.89 0.15 10.39
C VAL A 204 -7.63 -0.85 11.53
N ASP A 205 -8.61 -1.11 12.38
CA ASP A 205 -8.44 -1.93 13.61
C ASP A 205 -8.09 -3.40 13.36
N ARG A 206 -8.15 -3.86 12.11
CA ARG A 206 -7.72 -5.20 11.74
C ARG A 206 -6.24 -5.44 12.04
N LEU A 207 -5.39 -4.41 11.96
CA LEU A 207 -3.98 -4.53 12.31
C LEU A 207 -3.81 -4.85 13.80
N PRO A 208 -4.20 -3.97 14.75
CA PRO A 208 -4.02 -4.26 16.18
C PRO A 208 -4.84 -5.47 16.66
N MET A 209 -5.98 -5.77 16.03
CA MET A 209 -6.79 -6.94 16.35
C MET A 209 -6.01 -8.25 16.16
N TYR A 210 -5.12 -8.31 15.18
CA TYR A 210 -4.29 -9.47 14.86
C TYR A 210 -2.81 -9.31 15.25
N GLY A 211 -2.51 -8.43 16.22
CA GLY A 211 -1.18 -8.32 16.81
C GLY A 211 -0.21 -7.43 16.02
N MET A 212 -0.71 -6.52 15.21
CA MET A 212 0.05 -5.52 14.45
C MET A 212 -0.28 -4.11 14.96
N PRO A 213 0.23 -3.70 16.14
CA PRO A 213 -0.20 -2.47 16.82
C PRO A 213 0.33 -1.18 16.19
N THR A 214 1.33 -1.23 15.32
CA THR A 214 1.96 -0.05 14.68
C THR A 214 1.81 -0.07 13.17
N TRP A 215 1.91 1.10 12.55
CA TRP A 215 1.88 1.19 11.08
C TRP A 215 3.01 0.42 10.41
N GLY A 216 4.17 0.31 11.07
CA GLY A 216 5.29 -0.50 10.57
C GLY A 216 4.98 -1.99 10.50
N ASP A 217 4.06 -2.49 11.31
CA ASP A 217 3.66 -3.90 11.31
C ASP A 217 2.80 -4.28 10.09
N ALA A 218 2.31 -3.30 9.33
CA ALA A 218 1.62 -3.53 8.06
C ALA A 218 2.55 -4.03 6.95
N PHE A 219 3.87 -4.00 7.17
CA PHE A 219 4.88 -4.29 6.16
C PHE A 219 5.78 -5.45 6.59
N THR A 220 6.24 -6.23 5.62
CA THR A 220 7.32 -7.20 5.87
C THR A 220 8.65 -6.48 6.10
N LYS A 221 9.63 -7.17 6.67
CA LYS A 221 10.97 -6.59 6.88
C LYS A 221 11.61 -6.13 5.56
N ARG A 222 11.44 -6.90 4.48
CA ARG A 222 11.97 -6.57 3.17
C ARG A 222 11.23 -5.37 2.55
N GLN A 223 9.91 -5.28 2.71
CA GLN A 223 9.13 -4.12 2.28
C GLN A 223 9.51 -2.85 3.05
N LEU A 224 9.77 -2.94 4.36
CA LEU A 224 10.29 -1.80 5.15
C LEU A 224 11.63 -1.32 4.61
N VAL A 225 12.56 -2.23 4.32
CA VAL A 225 13.86 -1.86 3.73
C VAL A 225 13.68 -1.19 2.37
N ALA A 226 12.79 -1.72 1.52
CA ALA A 226 12.51 -1.11 0.22
C ALA A 226 11.94 0.31 0.37
N LEU A 227 10.87 0.48 1.14
CA LEU A 227 10.23 1.78 1.34
C LEU A 227 11.18 2.80 1.98
N THR A 228 11.95 2.39 3.00
CA THR A 228 12.95 3.27 3.63
C THR A 228 14.04 3.68 2.63
N THR A 229 14.58 2.71 1.86
CA THR A 229 15.63 3.00 0.86
C THR A 229 15.14 4.00 -0.18
N PHE A 230 13.94 3.80 -0.75
CA PHE A 230 13.39 4.73 -1.72
C PHE A 230 13.04 6.09 -1.09
N SER A 231 12.56 6.12 0.14
CA SER A 231 12.28 7.36 0.87
C SER A 231 13.56 8.18 1.12
N ASP A 232 14.65 7.53 1.53
CA ASP A 232 15.96 8.18 1.72
C ASP A 232 16.54 8.67 0.39
N LEU A 233 16.30 7.94 -0.70
CA LEU A 233 16.76 8.33 -2.03
C LEU A 233 16.06 9.58 -2.58
N VAL A 234 14.89 9.97 -2.07
CA VAL A 234 14.25 11.26 -2.43
C VAL A 234 15.16 12.42 -2.07
N GLN A 235 15.78 12.39 -0.88
CA GLN A 235 16.74 13.41 -0.47
C GLN A 235 17.97 13.41 -1.39
N GLY A 236 18.55 12.25 -1.70
CA GLY A 236 19.67 12.13 -2.62
C GLY A 236 19.36 12.62 -4.03
N ALA A 237 18.13 12.34 -4.52
CA ALA A 237 17.68 12.86 -5.82
C ALA A 237 17.57 14.38 -5.81
N ARG A 238 17.06 14.98 -4.72
CA ARG A 238 16.99 16.44 -4.55
C ARG A 238 18.38 17.08 -4.59
N GLU A 239 19.35 16.51 -3.90
CA GLU A 239 20.73 17.01 -3.87
C GLU A 239 21.38 16.92 -5.25
N GLN A 240 21.20 15.79 -5.95
CA GLN A 240 21.74 15.62 -7.30
C GLN A 240 21.09 16.60 -8.29
N LEU A 241 19.76 16.78 -8.19
CA LEU A 241 19.05 17.71 -9.06
C LEU A 241 19.48 19.16 -8.82
N LEU A 242 19.63 19.58 -7.56
CA LEU A 242 20.15 20.92 -7.24
C LEU A 242 21.51 21.15 -7.86
N HIS A 243 22.42 20.18 -7.72
CA HIS A 243 23.75 20.24 -8.34
C HIS A 243 23.64 20.40 -9.87
N ASP A 244 22.83 19.58 -10.52
CA ASP A 244 22.67 19.58 -11.98
C ASP A 244 21.97 20.85 -12.47
N ALA A 245 21.01 21.40 -11.74
CA ALA A 245 20.31 22.65 -12.03
C ALA A 245 21.30 23.85 -12.00
N LEU A 246 22.15 23.92 -10.97
CA LEU A 246 23.20 24.94 -10.87
C LEU A 246 24.20 24.80 -12.00
N ALA A 247 24.65 23.58 -12.32
CA ALA A 247 25.56 23.32 -13.43
C ALA A 247 24.95 23.70 -14.81
N ALA A 248 23.62 23.62 -14.93
CA ALA A 248 22.87 24.06 -16.11
C ALA A 248 22.65 25.58 -16.16
N GLY A 249 23.05 26.32 -15.12
CA GLY A 249 23.00 27.78 -15.08
C GLY A 249 21.71 28.37 -14.50
N LEU A 250 20.91 27.58 -13.76
CA LEU A 250 19.81 28.15 -12.99
C LEU A 250 20.35 29.01 -11.85
N SER A 251 19.71 30.17 -11.62
CA SER A 251 19.98 31.00 -10.45
C SER A 251 19.59 30.28 -9.16
N ASN A 252 20.18 30.69 -8.05
CA ASN A 252 19.84 30.13 -6.75
C ASN A 252 19.95 31.19 -5.64
N ASP A 253 18.80 31.55 -5.08
CA ASP A 253 18.71 32.40 -3.89
C ASP A 253 18.66 31.60 -2.59
N SER A 254 18.75 30.26 -2.69
CA SER A 254 18.67 29.31 -1.57
C SER A 254 17.35 29.33 -0.78
N LYS A 255 16.31 29.98 -1.32
CA LYS A 255 15.00 29.97 -0.69
C LYS A 255 14.20 28.73 -1.06
N PRO A 256 13.42 28.18 -0.12
CA PRO A 256 12.66 26.95 -0.34
C PRO A 256 11.40 27.18 -1.19
N LEU A 257 10.89 26.08 -1.72
CA LEU A 257 9.63 26.02 -2.47
C LEU A 257 8.43 26.56 -1.66
N CYS A 258 8.38 26.28 -0.35
CA CYS A 258 7.28 26.71 0.53
C CYS A 258 7.19 28.25 0.67
N ASP A 259 8.25 28.98 0.35
CA ASP A 259 8.29 30.46 0.33
C ASP A 259 7.86 31.04 -1.02
N GLY A 260 7.39 30.20 -1.97
CA GLY A 260 6.96 30.63 -3.29
C GLY A 260 8.09 30.95 -4.27
N CYS A 261 9.29 30.40 -4.05
CA CYS A 261 10.43 30.58 -4.93
C CYS A 261 10.41 29.61 -6.13
N GLU A 262 11.11 30.01 -7.21
CA GLU A 262 11.14 29.30 -8.49
C GLU A 262 12.56 28.93 -8.93
N GLU A 263 13.59 29.24 -8.14
CA GLU A 263 14.98 29.02 -8.48
C GLU A 263 15.44 27.57 -8.22
N ALA A 264 16.73 27.28 -8.39
CA ALA A 264 17.27 25.92 -8.38
C ALA A 264 16.90 25.11 -7.13
N THR A 265 16.94 25.70 -5.94
CA THR A 265 16.55 25.04 -4.69
C THR A 265 15.06 24.68 -4.71
N ALA A 266 14.18 25.63 -5.02
CA ALA A 266 12.73 25.42 -5.07
C ALA A 266 12.35 24.40 -6.16
N TYR A 267 13.01 24.45 -7.32
CA TYR A 267 12.81 23.46 -8.38
C TYR A 267 13.20 22.04 -7.96
N ALA A 268 14.36 21.89 -7.29
CA ALA A 268 14.79 20.59 -6.77
C ALA A 268 13.79 20.03 -5.74
N GLU A 269 13.25 20.89 -4.90
CA GLU A 269 12.19 20.53 -3.95
C GLU A 269 10.90 20.13 -4.64
N ALA A 270 10.46 20.87 -5.67
CA ALA A 270 9.25 20.56 -6.44
C ALA A 270 9.32 19.16 -7.09
N VAL A 271 10.45 18.82 -7.74
CA VAL A 271 10.62 17.46 -8.31
C VAL A 271 10.62 16.41 -7.21
N SER A 272 11.27 16.68 -6.05
CA SER A 272 11.31 15.72 -4.93
C SER A 272 9.93 15.46 -4.33
N VAL A 273 8.99 16.42 -4.39
CA VAL A 273 7.58 16.20 -3.99
C VAL A 273 6.92 15.14 -4.85
N TYR A 274 7.08 15.21 -6.18
CA TYR A 274 6.53 14.18 -7.08
C TYR A 274 7.17 12.80 -6.85
N LEU A 275 8.48 12.73 -6.58
CA LEU A 275 9.15 11.49 -6.22
C LEU A 275 8.64 10.93 -4.88
N GLY A 276 8.38 11.80 -3.90
CA GLY A 276 7.73 11.43 -2.63
C GLY A 276 6.31 10.89 -2.82
N MET A 277 5.52 11.47 -3.73
CA MET A 277 4.18 10.94 -4.07
C MET A 277 4.27 9.54 -4.68
N ALA A 278 5.31 9.26 -5.48
CA ALA A 278 5.55 7.91 -6.00
C ALA A 278 5.79 6.89 -4.87
N ILE A 279 6.46 7.28 -3.75
CA ILE A 279 6.61 6.43 -2.55
C ILE A 279 5.24 6.07 -1.97
N GLY A 280 4.34 7.05 -1.83
CA GLY A 280 2.96 6.81 -1.36
C GLY A 280 2.24 5.78 -2.23
N ARG A 281 2.35 5.90 -3.56
CA ARG A 281 1.80 4.90 -4.49
C ARG A 281 2.43 3.52 -4.30
N CYS A 282 3.75 3.45 -4.11
CA CYS A 282 4.44 2.18 -3.85
C CYS A 282 3.99 1.55 -2.52
N ALA A 283 3.82 2.31 -1.45
CA ALA A 283 3.33 1.81 -0.16
C ALA A 283 1.99 1.08 -0.29
N ASN A 284 1.11 1.54 -1.20
CA ASN A 284 -0.16 0.88 -1.50
C ASN A 284 -0.01 -0.52 -2.15
N TYR A 285 1.16 -0.82 -2.72
CA TYR A 285 1.48 -2.13 -3.33
C TYR A 285 2.54 -2.93 -2.56
N TRP A 286 3.27 -2.30 -1.65
CA TRP A 286 4.35 -2.94 -0.90
C TRP A 286 3.99 -3.09 0.58
N SER A 287 2.81 -3.63 0.85
CA SER A 287 2.38 -3.98 2.21
C SER A 287 2.07 -5.48 2.32
N SER A 288 1.94 -5.99 3.53
CA SER A 288 1.47 -7.36 3.77
C SER A 288 -0.07 -7.49 3.69
N PHE A 289 -0.73 -6.50 3.09
CA PHE A 289 -2.18 -6.43 2.86
C PHE A 289 -2.54 -6.36 1.37
N THR A 290 -1.62 -6.72 0.48
CA THR A 290 -1.80 -6.78 -0.97
C THR A 290 -2.10 -8.22 -1.39
N PRO A 291 -3.32 -8.54 -1.85
CA PRO A 291 -3.63 -9.89 -2.32
C PRO A 291 -3.13 -10.12 -3.75
N TRP A 292 -2.98 -11.40 -4.12
CA TRP A 292 -2.69 -11.81 -5.48
C TRP A 292 -3.98 -11.91 -6.30
N GLY A 293 -4.07 -11.18 -7.41
CA GLY A 293 -5.24 -11.11 -8.29
C GLY A 293 -5.28 -12.15 -9.43
N GLY A 294 -4.43 -13.19 -9.35
CA GLY A 294 -4.35 -14.25 -10.36
C GLY A 294 -3.24 -14.06 -11.40
N ASP A 295 -2.85 -12.83 -11.73
CA ASP A 295 -1.73 -12.49 -12.62
C ASP A 295 -1.06 -11.15 -12.31
N PHE A 296 -1.56 -10.44 -11.30
CA PHE A 296 -1.02 -9.16 -10.81
C PHE A 296 -1.24 -8.99 -9.30
N ILE A 297 -0.53 -8.04 -8.71
CA ILE A 297 -0.69 -7.64 -7.30
C ILE A 297 -1.82 -6.62 -7.21
N VAL A 298 -2.79 -6.87 -6.33
CA VAL A 298 -3.86 -5.92 -6.01
C VAL A 298 -3.39 -4.98 -4.90
N GLN A 299 -3.80 -3.72 -4.97
CA GLN A 299 -3.44 -2.71 -4.00
C GLN A 299 -4.06 -2.96 -2.61
N THR A 300 -3.43 -2.42 -1.55
CA THR A 300 -3.91 -2.49 -0.16
C THR A 300 -5.30 -1.86 -0.02
N PHE A 301 -5.48 -0.66 -0.57
CA PHE A 301 -6.74 0.08 -0.53
C PHE A 301 -7.60 -0.21 -1.76
N GLY A 302 -8.19 -1.40 -1.83
CA GLY A 302 -9.27 -1.71 -2.78
C GLY A 302 -10.62 -1.10 -2.37
N ARG A 303 -10.72 -0.60 -1.13
CA ARG A 303 -11.83 0.13 -0.54
C ARG A 303 -11.30 1.06 0.54
N GLN A 304 -12.15 1.93 1.12
CA GLN A 304 -11.81 2.85 2.21
C GLN A 304 -11.69 2.12 3.56
N ALA A 305 -10.91 1.06 3.62
CA ALA A 305 -10.56 0.32 4.83
C ALA A 305 -9.39 -0.61 4.53
N ILE A 306 -8.64 -1.02 5.55
CA ILE A 306 -7.61 -2.05 5.45
C ILE A 306 -8.21 -3.40 5.89
N PRO A 307 -8.64 -4.27 4.94
CA PRO A 307 -9.15 -5.59 5.27
C PRO A 307 -8.00 -6.50 5.69
N MET A 308 -8.26 -7.48 6.57
CA MET A 308 -7.28 -8.53 6.84
C MET A 308 -7.05 -9.39 5.61
N VAL A 309 -5.82 -9.50 5.18
CA VAL A 309 -5.34 -10.36 4.09
C VAL A 309 -4.55 -11.52 4.70
N TRP A 310 -5.01 -12.74 4.46
CA TRP A 310 -4.43 -13.97 5.04
C TRP A 310 -3.31 -14.54 4.20
N ASP A 311 -3.46 -14.43 2.89
CA ASP A 311 -2.47 -14.80 1.88
C ASP A 311 -2.15 -13.55 1.03
N TYR A 312 -0.92 -13.06 1.14
CA TYR A 312 -0.52 -11.79 0.54
C TYR A 312 0.62 -11.97 -0.47
N ALA A 313 0.68 -11.02 -1.40
CA ALA A 313 1.72 -10.95 -2.42
C ALA A 313 2.76 -9.88 -2.02
N GLU A 314 3.99 -10.29 -1.81
CA GLU A 314 5.12 -9.38 -1.61
C GLU A 314 5.77 -9.09 -2.96
N GLY A 315 5.55 -7.87 -3.48
CA GLY A 315 6.03 -7.46 -4.80
C GLY A 315 7.52 -7.14 -4.84
N ASN A 316 8.10 -7.30 -6.02
CA ASN A 316 9.46 -6.87 -6.30
C ASN A 316 9.45 -5.43 -6.85
N PRO A 317 9.96 -4.43 -6.10
CA PRO A 317 10.00 -3.03 -6.54
C PRO A 317 10.82 -2.79 -7.80
N LEU A 318 11.78 -3.67 -8.08
CA LEU A 318 12.74 -3.56 -9.20
C LEU A 318 12.29 -4.33 -10.44
N SER A 319 11.15 -5.04 -10.39
CA SER A 319 10.58 -5.76 -11.54
C SER A 319 9.90 -4.82 -12.53
N ASN A 320 9.41 -5.37 -13.66
CA ASN A 320 8.60 -4.65 -14.64
C ASN A 320 7.10 -4.99 -14.52
N SER A 321 6.64 -5.44 -13.34
CA SER A 321 5.27 -5.87 -13.11
C SER A 321 4.49 -4.85 -12.28
N THR A 322 3.15 -4.97 -12.25
CA THR A 322 2.25 -4.11 -11.47
C THR A 322 2.75 -3.91 -10.05
N GLY A 323 2.76 -2.66 -9.59
CA GLY A 323 3.20 -2.28 -8.25
C GLY A 323 4.71 -2.04 -8.14
N ASN A 324 5.46 -2.03 -9.25
CA ASN A 324 6.88 -1.69 -9.26
C ASN A 324 7.12 -0.17 -9.18
N TRP A 325 8.36 0.23 -8.92
CA TRP A 325 8.77 1.63 -8.84
C TRP A 325 8.56 2.39 -10.15
N THR A 326 9.03 1.83 -11.28
CA THR A 326 8.91 2.47 -12.60
C THR A 326 7.45 2.74 -12.96
N GLY A 327 6.56 1.78 -12.71
CA GLY A 327 5.12 1.97 -12.93
C GLY A 327 4.50 3.03 -12.03
N ALA A 328 5.04 3.28 -10.83
CA ALA A 328 4.61 4.42 -10.02
C ALA A 328 5.01 5.76 -10.66
N LEU A 329 6.23 5.86 -11.18
CA LEU A 329 6.69 7.05 -11.92
C LEU A 329 5.89 7.31 -13.19
N ASP A 330 5.57 6.27 -13.97
CA ASP A 330 4.76 6.39 -15.19
C ASP A 330 3.39 7.03 -14.92
N TRP A 331 2.81 6.76 -13.75
CA TRP A 331 1.55 7.39 -13.35
C TRP A 331 1.74 8.86 -12.99
N ILE A 332 2.81 9.21 -12.27
CA ILE A 332 3.13 10.61 -11.94
C ILE A 332 3.37 11.40 -13.22
N GLU A 333 4.21 10.87 -14.12
CA GLU A 333 4.48 11.48 -15.43
C GLU A 333 3.20 11.76 -16.22
N ARG A 334 2.30 10.76 -16.31
CA ARG A 334 1.01 10.93 -16.99
C ARG A 334 0.15 12.03 -16.38
N VAL A 335 0.12 12.14 -15.05
CA VAL A 335 -0.62 13.21 -14.37
C VAL A 335 -0.03 14.56 -14.74
N ILE A 336 1.28 14.74 -14.66
CA ILE A 336 1.97 15.99 -14.99
C ILE A 336 1.69 16.40 -16.46
N LEU A 337 1.81 15.44 -17.40
CA LEU A 337 1.64 15.71 -18.83
C LEU A 337 0.18 15.97 -19.22
N ASN A 338 -0.80 15.45 -18.49
CA ASN A 338 -2.22 15.60 -18.76
C ASN A 338 -2.91 16.66 -17.85
N ALA A 339 -2.17 17.26 -16.93
CA ALA A 339 -2.67 18.38 -16.16
C ALA A 339 -3.01 19.53 -17.11
N LEU A 340 -4.22 20.08 -16.96
CA LEU A 340 -4.62 21.24 -17.75
C LEU A 340 -3.69 22.40 -17.37
N PRO A 341 -3.15 23.14 -18.35
CA PRO A 341 -2.39 24.34 -18.05
C PRO A 341 -3.29 25.32 -17.30
N ALA A 342 -2.88 25.69 -16.09
CA ALA A 342 -3.58 26.70 -15.32
C ALA A 342 -3.44 28.06 -16.04
N LEU A 343 -4.56 28.71 -16.30
CA LEU A 343 -4.57 30.09 -16.81
C LEU A 343 -4.16 31.10 -15.72
N GLN A 344 -4.24 30.68 -14.46
CA GLN A 344 -3.87 31.44 -13.28
C GLN A 344 -3.22 30.49 -12.26
N GLU A 345 -2.37 31.03 -11.41
CA GLU A 345 -1.80 30.30 -10.30
C GLU A 345 -2.89 29.78 -9.36
N SER A 346 -2.71 28.52 -8.95
CA SER A 346 -3.60 27.84 -8.02
C SER A 346 -2.87 27.57 -6.72
N THR A 347 -3.57 27.74 -5.61
CA THR A 347 -3.04 27.48 -4.27
C THR A 347 -3.81 26.35 -3.60
N ALA A 348 -3.10 25.48 -2.87
CA ALA A 348 -3.69 24.48 -2.00
C ALA A 348 -3.24 24.77 -0.56
N VAL A 349 -4.20 24.85 0.35
CA VAL A 349 -3.93 25.08 1.76
C VAL A 349 -4.69 24.08 2.63
N GLN A 350 -4.07 23.67 3.74
CA GLN A 350 -4.76 22.94 4.79
C GLN A 350 -5.38 23.96 5.75
N SER A 351 -6.70 23.94 5.90
CA SER A 351 -7.42 24.86 6.78
C SER A 351 -8.65 24.18 7.36
N ASP A 352 -9.01 24.54 8.59
CA ASP A 352 -10.27 24.13 9.19
C ASP A 352 -11.43 24.80 8.45
N ALA A 353 -12.36 24.00 7.94
CA ALA A 353 -13.51 24.46 7.19
C ALA A 353 -14.44 25.40 7.99
N GLN A 354 -14.42 25.28 9.33
CA GLN A 354 -15.23 26.10 10.22
C GLN A 354 -14.74 27.56 10.30
N PHE A 355 -13.44 27.79 10.09
CA PHE A 355 -12.79 29.11 10.28
C PHE A 355 -12.12 29.65 9.02
N GLN A 356 -12.11 28.90 7.93
CA GLN A 356 -11.45 29.30 6.69
C GLN A 356 -11.98 30.61 6.12
N VAL A 357 -11.13 31.35 5.38
CA VAL A 357 -11.45 32.58 4.68
C VAL A 357 -11.11 32.53 3.19
N ILE A 358 -10.69 31.37 2.70
CA ILE A 358 -10.24 31.21 1.31
C ILE A 358 -11.37 31.21 0.29
N SER A 359 -12.62 31.00 0.72
CA SER A 359 -13.81 31.00 -0.15
C SER A 359 -14.37 32.40 -0.41
N SER A 360 -13.75 33.48 0.13
CA SER A 360 -14.23 34.83 -0.01
C SER A 360 -14.36 35.27 -1.48
N TYR A 361 -15.57 35.60 -1.90
CA TYR A 361 -15.95 35.98 -3.26
C TYR A 361 -15.61 34.94 -4.34
N LYS A 362 -15.55 33.67 -3.97
CA LYS A 362 -15.29 32.57 -4.93
C LYS A 362 -16.52 31.71 -5.19
N VAL A 363 -16.55 31.09 -6.36
CA VAL A 363 -17.51 30.00 -6.65
C VAL A 363 -17.07 28.77 -5.84
N VAL A 364 -17.99 28.25 -5.06
CA VAL A 364 -17.68 27.14 -4.12
C VAL A 364 -18.27 25.84 -4.63
N SER A 365 -17.41 24.82 -4.65
CA SER A 365 -17.78 23.42 -4.85
C SER A 365 -17.11 22.59 -3.77
N THR A 366 -17.88 21.83 -2.98
CA THR A 366 -17.37 21.10 -1.82
C THR A 366 -17.92 19.68 -1.76
N ASP A 367 -17.10 18.76 -1.24
CA ASP A 367 -17.42 17.38 -0.92
C ASP A 367 -17.04 17.14 0.55
N PRO A 368 -17.95 17.43 1.50
CA PRO A 368 -17.65 17.36 2.92
C PRO A 368 -17.66 15.92 3.43
N PRO A 369 -17.12 15.63 4.64
CA PRO A 369 -17.19 14.31 5.26
C PRO A 369 -18.62 13.79 5.41
N TYR A 370 -18.83 12.48 5.21
CA TYR A 370 -20.16 11.85 5.24
C TYR A 370 -20.47 11.26 6.60
N TYR A 371 -20.77 12.08 7.57
CA TYR A 371 -21.17 11.74 8.93
C TYR A 371 -20.17 10.79 9.63
N ASP A 372 -20.49 9.47 9.81
CA ASP A 372 -19.65 8.46 10.46
C ASP A 372 -19.00 7.46 9.48
N ASN A 373 -19.08 7.74 8.17
CA ASN A 373 -18.82 6.73 7.15
C ASN A 373 -17.34 6.36 7.03
N ILE A 374 -16.43 7.34 7.02
CA ILE A 374 -15.00 7.10 6.82
C ILE A 374 -14.17 8.04 7.71
N GLY A 375 -13.26 7.47 8.51
CA GLY A 375 -12.22 8.22 9.21
C GLY A 375 -11.01 8.44 8.31
N TYR A 376 -11.06 9.47 7.45
CA TYR A 376 -10.00 9.71 6.46
C TYR A 376 -8.63 9.95 7.11
N ALA A 377 -8.57 10.67 8.23
CA ALA A 377 -7.32 10.91 8.93
C ALA A 377 -6.70 9.62 9.50
N ASP A 378 -7.52 8.64 9.91
CA ASP A 378 -7.02 7.35 10.37
C ASP A 378 -6.43 6.52 9.24
N LEU A 379 -7.07 6.52 8.07
CA LEU A 379 -6.57 5.83 6.87
C LEU A 379 -5.35 6.50 6.26
N SER A 380 -5.31 7.83 6.27
CA SER A 380 -4.22 8.60 5.67
C SER A 380 -2.90 8.41 6.40
N ASP A 381 -2.88 8.04 7.68
CA ASP A 381 -1.66 7.74 8.42
C ASP A 381 -0.80 6.66 7.75
N PHE A 382 -1.43 5.69 7.09
CA PHE A 382 -0.71 4.65 6.34
C PHE A 382 0.24 5.24 5.27
N PHE A 383 -0.17 6.34 4.63
CA PHE A 383 0.64 7.05 3.64
C PHE A 383 1.46 8.18 4.26
N TYR A 384 0.89 8.88 5.24
CA TYR A 384 1.48 10.04 5.88
C TYR A 384 2.85 9.73 6.49
N VAL A 385 3.03 8.57 7.12
CA VAL A 385 4.30 8.17 7.73
C VAL A 385 5.45 8.12 6.71
N TRP A 386 5.19 7.71 5.48
CA TRP A 386 6.16 7.65 4.39
C TRP A 386 6.39 9.01 3.72
N LEU A 387 5.32 9.76 3.48
CA LEU A 387 5.43 11.14 2.98
C LEU A 387 6.21 12.02 3.95
N ARG A 388 5.92 11.90 5.26
CA ARG A 388 6.67 12.61 6.28
C ARG A 388 8.15 12.24 6.29
N HIS A 389 8.48 10.96 6.17
CA HIS A 389 9.87 10.51 6.09
C HIS A 389 10.60 11.10 4.89
N SER A 390 9.94 11.17 3.72
CA SER A 390 10.53 11.65 2.47
C SER A 390 10.57 13.17 2.34
N LEU A 391 9.54 13.91 2.84
CA LEU A 391 9.28 15.31 2.47
C LEU A 391 9.27 16.30 3.64
N ARG A 392 9.52 15.87 4.88
CA ARG A 392 9.52 16.78 6.03
C ARG A 392 10.55 17.91 5.89
N SER A 393 11.65 17.66 5.19
CA SER A 393 12.67 18.68 4.93
C SER A 393 12.23 19.73 3.90
N VAL A 394 11.17 19.48 3.13
CA VAL A 394 10.57 20.42 2.18
C VAL A 394 9.39 21.17 2.79
N TYR A 395 8.52 20.45 3.51
CA TYR A 395 7.30 21.01 4.12
C TYR A 395 7.29 20.76 5.64
N HIS A 396 8.08 21.55 6.37
CA HIS A 396 8.26 21.38 7.82
C HIS A 396 6.95 21.44 8.59
N ASP A 397 6.12 22.43 8.30
CA ASP A 397 4.88 22.71 9.02
C ASP A 397 3.82 21.65 8.71
N LEU A 398 3.68 21.27 7.44
CA LEU A 398 2.74 20.23 7.00
C LEU A 398 3.04 18.87 7.65
N PHE A 399 4.31 18.55 7.85
CA PHE A 399 4.79 17.31 8.44
C PHE A 399 5.31 17.47 9.88
N ALA A 400 4.85 18.49 10.61
CA ALA A 400 5.28 18.74 11.99
C ALA A 400 4.83 17.62 12.95
N THR A 401 3.62 17.10 12.78
CA THR A 401 3.06 16.04 13.62
C THR A 401 3.57 14.65 13.19
N LEU A 402 3.50 13.67 14.11
CA LEU A 402 3.92 12.29 13.83
C LEU A 402 2.88 11.50 13.00
N VAL A 403 1.62 11.88 13.09
CA VAL A 403 0.47 11.32 12.38
C VAL A 403 -0.42 12.47 11.90
N SER A 404 -1.33 12.21 10.99
CA SER A 404 -2.27 13.22 10.51
C SER A 404 -3.15 13.75 11.66
N PRO A 405 -3.49 15.07 11.68
CA PRO A 405 -4.42 15.63 12.65
C PRO A 405 -5.80 14.95 12.56
N LYS A 406 -6.43 14.70 13.72
CA LYS A 406 -7.69 13.95 13.81
C LYS A 406 -8.78 14.68 14.61
N SER A 407 -8.37 15.57 15.51
CA SER A 407 -9.30 16.29 16.41
C SER A 407 -10.25 17.19 15.66
N GLU A 408 -9.79 17.78 14.57
CA GLU A 408 -10.53 18.76 13.77
C GLU A 408 -11.31 18.12 12.62
N GLU A 409 -11.07 16.85 12.33
CA GLU A 409 -11.79 16.13 11.26
C GLU A 409 -13.26 15.96 11.64
N LEU A 410 -14.16 16.57 10.85
CA LEU A 410 -15.61 16.55 11.08
C LEU A 410 -16.21 15.19 10.73
N VAL A 411 -15.91 14.17 11.56
CA VAL A 411 -16.46 12.83 11.45
C VAL A 411 -17.09 12.45 12.79
N ALA A 412 -18.31 11.93 12.77
CA ALA A 412 -19.03 11.50 13.96
C ALA A 412 -18.51 10.18 14.51
N SER A 413 -17.27 10.20 15.01
CA SER A 413 -16.55 9.01 15.51
C SER A 413 -16.66 8.86 17.02
N PRO A 414 -17.45 7.89 17.55
CA PRO A 414 -17.62 7.74 19.01
C PRO A 414 -16.33 7.46 19.76
N TYR A 415 -15.37 6.76 19.16
CA TYR A 415 -14.11 6.45 19.81
C TYR A 415 -13.22 7.70 20.03
N ARG A 416 -13.34 8.72 19.17
CA ARG A 416 -12.62 9.99 19.32
C ARG A 416 -13.27 10.91 20.33
N HIS A 417 -14.60 10.89 20.42
CA HIS A 417 -15.39 11.84 21.25
C HIS A 417 -15.97 11.21 22.51
N GLY A 418 -15.70 9.91 22.77
CA GLY A 418 -16.05 9.20 24.00
C GLY A 418 -17.50 8.68 24.06
N SER A 419 -18.44 9.20 23.26
CA SER A 419 -19.79 8.64 23.10
C SER A 419 -20.37 8.98 21.72
N ARG A 420 -21.41 8.26 21.33
CA ARG A 420 -22.14 8.53 20.08
C ARG A 420 -22.79 9.92 20.09
N GLU A 421 -23.45 10.28 21.17
CA GLU A 421 -24.13 11.58 21.33
C GLU A 421 -23.13 12.76 21.21
N LYS A 422 -21.97 12.67 21.86
CA LYS A 422 -20.91 13.68 21.76
C LYS A 422 -20.35 13.76 20.34
N ALA A 423 -20.17 12.63 19.66
CA ALA A 423 -19.70 12.59 18.29
C ALA A 423 -20.71 13.23 17.32
N GLU A 424 -22.00 12.95 17.47
CA GLU A 424 -23.08 13.58 16.70
C GLU A 424 -23.13 15.08 16.95
N THR A 425 -23.05 15.52 18.20
CA THR A 425 -23.03 16.94 18.56
C THR A 425 -21.83 17.67 17.95
N PHE A 426 -20.64 17.07 18.03
CA PHE A 426 -19.42 17.62 17.43
C PHE A 426 -19.59 17.77 15.90
N PHE A 427 -20.03 16.73 15.23
CA PHE A 427 -20.24 16.74 13.79
C PHE A 427 -21.26 17.79 13.36
N LEU A 428 -22.45 17.82 13.99
CA LEU A 428 -23.52 18.74 13.62
C LEU A 428 -23.11 20.21 13.85
N ASN A 429 -22.48 20.51 14.99
CA ASN A 429 -22.02 21.86 15.28
C ASN A 429 -20.96 22.33 14.28
N GLY A 430 -19.95 21.49 14.03
CA GLY A 430 -18.88 21.84 13.08
C GLY A 430 -19.36 21.98 11.65
N MET A 431 -20.21 21.05 11.18
CA MET A 431 -20.79 21.14 9.84
C MET A 431 -21.70 22.37 9.69
N THR A 432 -22.52 22.68 10.69
CA THR A 432 -23.35 23.88 10.69
C THR A 432 -22.48 25.13 10.56
N GLN A 433 -21.40 25.23 11.34
CA GLN A 433 -20.48 26.37 11.29
C GLN A 433 -19.77 26.47 9.92
N ALA A 434 -19.30 25.34 9.38
CA ALA A 434 -18.68 25.31 8.06
C ALA A 434 -19.65 25.76 6.95
N MET A 435 -20.91 25.30 6.97
CA MET A 435 -21.93 25.71 6.00
C MET A 435 -22.29 27.19 6.12
N HIS A 436 -22.44 27.74 7.34
CA HIS A 436 -22.62 29.17 7.55
C HIS A 436 -21.43 29.95 6.99
N ARG A 437 -20.22 29.53 7.22
CA ARG A 437 -19.01 30.15 6.71
C ARG A 437 -18.98 30.20 5.18
N LEU A 438 -19.34 29.11 4.52
CA LEU A 438 -19.46 29.07 3.06
C LEU A 438 -20.56 30.00 2.55
N ALA A 439 -21.72 30.03 3.21
CA ALA A 439 -22.83 30.92 2.83
C ALA A 439 -22.46 32.42 2.95
N GLU A 440 -21.74 32.81 4.01
CA GLU A 440 -21.28 34.18 4.23
C GLU A 440 -20.23 34.66 3.22
N GLN A 441 -19.34 33.74 2.79
CA GLN A 441 -18.18 34.13 2.01
C GLN A 441 -18.32 33.87 0.51
N SER A 442 -19.15 32.92 0.08
CA SER A 442 -19.29 32.57 -1.32
C SER A 442 -19.74 33.76 -2.20
N HIS A 443 -19.41 33.66 -3.48
CA HIS A 443 -19.76 34.70 -4.44
C HIS A 443 -21.30 34.83 -4.56
N PRO A 444 -21.91 36.01 -4.36
CA PRO A 444 -23.37 36.17 -4.24
C PRO A 444 -24.15 35.87 -5.54
N ALA A 445 -23.48 35.92 -6.69
CA ALA A 445 -24.11 35.65 -7.99
C ALA A 445 -24.10 34.17 -8.41
N PHE A 446 -23.45 33.27 -7.63
CA PHE A 446 -23.33 31.86 -7.97
C PHE A 446 -23.78 30.97 -6.81
N PRO A 447 -24.42 29.82 -7.10
CA PRO A 447 -24.77 28.85 -6.07
C PRO A 447 -23.54 28.14 -5.50
N VAL A 448 -23.62 27.75 -4.23
CA VAL A 448 -22.69 26.77 -3.62
C VAL A 448 -23.12 25.38 -4.03
N THR A 449 -22.18 24.58 -4.55
CA THR A 449 -22.43 23.19 -4.90
C THR A 449 -21.86 22.30 -3.80
N ILE A 450 -22.70 21.40 -3.26
CA ILE A 450 -22.33 20.44 -2.20
C ILE A 450 -22.58 19.03 -2.71
N TYR A 451 -21.52 18.21 -2.77
CA TYR A 451 -21.64 16.78 -3.06
C TYR A 451 -21.72 16.04 -1.72
N TYR A 452 -22.82 15.35 -1.47
CA TYR A 452 -23.01 14.62 -0.22
C TYR A 452 -23.66 13.26 -0.45
N ALA A 453 -22.98 12.18 -0.06
CA ALA A 453 -23.55 10.85 -0.10
C ALA A 453 -24.43 10.63 1.13
N PHE A 454 -25.71 10.47 0.91
CA PHE A 454 -26.69 10.21 1.95
C PHE A 454 -27.03 8.71 2.01
N LYS A 455 -26.83 8.10 3.17
CA LYS A 455 -27.32 6.73 3.44
C LYS A 455 -28.68 6.87 4.09
N GLN A 456 -29.74 6.62 3.32
CA GLN A 456 -31.08 6.51 3.89
C GLN A 456 -31.09 5.32 4.84
N SER A 457 -31.32 5.56 6.14
CA SER A 457 -31.69 4.48 7.04
C SER A 457 -33.03 3.92 6.54
N GLU A 458 -33.09 2.62 6.28
CA GLU A 458 -34.38 1.94 6.16
C GLU A 458 -35.11 2.22 7.49
N SER A 459 -36.07 3.13 7.45
CA SER A 459 -37.04 3.23 8.52
C SER A 459 -37.75 1.88 8.54
N ASP A 460 -37.59 1.14 9.62
CA ASP A 460 -38.44 0.00 9.89
C ASP A 460 -39.87 0.45 9.65
N SER A 461 -40.48 -0.08 8.59
CA SER A 461 -41.91 0.04 8.35
C SER A 461 -42.58 -0.73 9.48
N ILE A 462 -42.95 0.01 10.49
CA ILE A 462 -43.90 -0.45 11.49
C ILE A 462 -45.20 -0.75 10.73
N ASN A 463 -45.48 -2.02 10.57
CA ASN A 463 -46.82 -2.56 10.38
C ASN A 463 -47.17 -3.42 11.58
#